data_088b89c343424691986d777dbea3fa62
#
_entry.id   088b89c343424691986d777dbea3fa62
#
_cell.length_a   1.000
_cell.length_b   1.000
_cell.length_c   1.000
_cell.angle_alpha   90.00
_cell.angle_beta   90.00
_cell.angle_gamma   90.00
#
_symmetry.space_group_name_H-M   'P 1'
#
loop_
_entity.id
_entity.type
_entity.pdbx_description
1 polymer ?
#
loop_
_entity_poly.entity_id
_entity_poly.type
_entity_poly.pdbx_seq_one_letter_code
_entity_poly.pdbx_strand_id
1 'polypeptide(L)'
;MLSFLRSPAAARVQRIDPREAVRAAADEITVIDVRDAGELATGRAEGALHVPLMTLRMKCDPASPERLAGLGPDRPVALYCASGARSQMAGRMLVEMGYGEVYNLGGLQDWHAGGGRVQR
;
A
#
# COMPACT_ATOMS: atom_id res chain seq x y z
N MET A 1 10.69 -6.93 -13.94
CA MET A 1 9.43 -7.50 -13.50
C MET A 1 9.53 -8.00 -12.07
N LEU A 2 8.55 -7.72 -11.27
CA LEU A 2 8.52 -8.25 -9.93
C LEU A 2 8.35 -9.74 -9.95
N SER A 3 9.10 -10.41 -9.12
CA SER A 3 9.10 -11.86 -9.04
C SER A 3 8.74 -12.28 -7.63
N PHE A 4 7.65 -11.75 -7.12
CA PHE A 4 7.22 -12.11 -5.78
C PHE A 4 6.61 -13.50 -5.80
N LEU A 5 7.05 -14.32 -4.86
CA LEU A 5 6.44 -15.60 -4.64
C LEU A 5 5.20 -15.41 -3.81
N ARG A 6 4.11 -15.98 -4.28
CA ARG A 6 2.89 -15.91 -3.52
C ARG A 6 2.08 -17.17 -3.74
N SER A 7 1.29 -17.48 -2.76
CA SER A 7 0.34 -18.56 -2.83
C SER A 7 -1.05 -17.98 -2.64
N PRO A 8 -1.94 -18.08 -3.63
CA PRO A 8 -3.30 -17.54 -3.48
C PRO A 8 -4.04 -18.13 -2.28
N ALA A 9 -3.79 -19.41 -1.99
CA ALA A 9 -4.45 -20.07 -0.86
C ALA A 9 -3.95 -19.58 0.48
N ALA A 10 -2.78 -18.94 0.51
CA ALA A 10 -2.15 -18.47 1.74
C ALA A 10 -1.91 -16.96 1.70
N ALA A 11 -2.75 -16.24 0.96
CA ALA A 11 -2.59 -14.78 0.85
C ALA A 11 -2.63 -14.15 2.25
N ARG A 12 -1.67 -13.29 2.51
CA ARG A 12 -1.54 -12.60 3.78
C ARG A 12 -0.70 -11.36 3.56
N VAL A 13 -0.70 -10.48 4.56
CA VAL A 13 0.15 -9.29 4.52
C VAL A 13 1.60 -9.73 4.72
N GLN A 14 2.48 -9.31 3.83
CA GLN A 14 3.90 -9.62 3.89
C GLN A 14 4.69 -8.34 4.08
N ARG A 15 5.90 -8.48 4.64
CA ARG A 15 6.82 -7.35 4.69
C ARG A 15 7.50 -7.21 3.34
N ILE A 16 7.87 -5.99 2.99
CA ILE A 16 8.65 -5.74 1.78
C ILE A 16 9.83 -4.84 2.14
N ASP A 17 10.98 -5.14 1.56
CA ASP A 17 12.14 -4.28 1.72
C ASP A 17 11.83 -2.91 1.12
N PRO A 18 12.01 -1.82 1.88
CA PRO A 18 11.71 -0.49 1.37
C PRO A 18 12.41 -0.15 0.06
N ARG A 19 13.64 -0.61 -0.13
CA ARG A 19 14.36 -0.36 -1.38
C ARG A 19 13.68 -1.05 -2.56
N GLU A 20 13.18 -2.25 -2.34
CA GLU A 20 12.46 -2.96 -3.37
C GLU A 20 11.12 -2.30 -3.68
N ALA A 21 10.43 -1.83 -2.65
CA ALA A 21 9.17 -1.13 -2.84
C ALA A 21 9.36 0.14 -3.67
N VAL A 22 10.42 0.90 -3.39
CA VAL A 22 10.72 2.11 -4.16
C VAL A 22 10.98 1.78 -5.62
N ARG A 23 11.76 0.74 -5.90
CA ARG A 23 12.02 0.34 -7.29
C ARG A 23 10.75 -0.11 -7.99
N ALA A 24 9.90 -0.85 -7.30
CA ALA A 24 8.70 -1.42 -7.89
C ALA A 24 7.57 -0.39 -8.06
N ALA A 25 7.63 0.70 -7.30
CA ALA A 25 6.55 1.70 -7.29
C ALA A 25 6.38 2.41 -8.63
N ALA A 26 7.39 2.35 -9.49
CA ALA A 26 7.32 3.04 -10.78
C ALA A 26 6.23 2.45 -11.68
N ASP A 27 6.13 1.13 -11.74
CA ASP A 27 5.20 0.50 -12.69
C ASP A 27 4.69 -0.88 -12.27
N GLU A 28 5.17 -1.45 -11.18
CA GLU A 28 4.82 -2.83 -10.82
C GLU A 28 3.96 -2.94 -9.57
N ILE A 29 4.02 -1.96 -8.68
CA ILE A 29 3.30 -2.02 -7.42
C ILE A 29 2.66 -0.67 -7.13
N THR A 30 1.46 -0.67 -6.58
CA THR A 30 0.79 0.55 -6.17
C THR A 30 1.07 0.80 -4.70
N VAL A 31 1.58 1.99 -4.37
CA VAL A 31 1.85 2.37 -2.99
C VAL A 31 0.67 3.16 -2.46
N ILE A 32 0.20 2.78 -1.28
CA ILE A 32 -0.97 3.39 -0.66
C ILE A 32 -0.59 3.94 0.71
N ASP A 33 -0.89 5.22 0.92
CA ASP A 33 -0.73 5.90 2.19
C ASP A 33 -2.07 5.81 2.93
N VAL A 34 -2.10 5.12 4.07
CA VAL A 34 -3.34 4.94 4.83
C VAL A 34 -3.44 5.86 6.04
N ARG A 35 -2.58 6.89 6.10
CA ARG A 35 -2.63 7.87 7.18
C ARG A 35 -3.80 8.82 7.01
N ASP A 36 -4.08 9.58 8.05
CA ASP A 36 -5.11 10.61 7.99
C ASP A 36 -4.65 11.80 7.15
N ALA A 37 -5.60 12.56 6.64
CA ALA A 37 -5.30 13.68 5.76
C ALA A 37 -4.39 14.71 6.43
N GLY A 38 -4.55 14.94 7.73
CA GLY A 38 -3.72 15.90 8.45
C GLY A 38 -2.24 15.52 8.48
N GLU A 39 -1.94 14.23 8.40
CA GLU A 39 -0.55 13.78 8.42
C GLU A 39 0.17 14.07 7.11
N LEU A 40 -0.55 14.31 6.04
CA LEU A 40 0.07 14.61 4.74
C LEU A 40 0.85 15.93 4.76
N ALA A 41 0.53 16.80 5.70
CA ALA A 41 1.23 18.09 5.82
C ALA A 41 2.72 17.91 6.10
N THR A 42 3.12 16.78 6.69
CA THR A 42 4.52 16.50 6.99
C THR A 42 5.25 15.79 5.87
N GLY A 43 4.56 15.54 4.76
CA GLY A 43 5.13 14.85 3.61
C GLY A 43 4.43 13.54 3.33
N ARG A 44 4.58 13.07 2.09
CA ARG A 44 4.00 11.80 1.64
C ARG A 44 4.93 11.19 0.59
N ALA A 45 4.84 9.88 0.44
CA ALA A 45 5.62 9.20 -0.59
C ALA A 45 5.16 9.67 -1.96
N GLU A 46 6.10 10.07 -2.81
CA GLU A 46 5.78 10.53 -4.15
C GLU A 46 5.09 9.41 -4.94
N GLY A 47 3.98 9.74 -5.56
CA GLY A 47 3.22 8.78 -6.37
C GLY A 47 2.26 7.89 -5.60
N ALA A 48 2.27 7.96 -4.26
CA ALA A 48 1.36 7.13 -3.48
C ALA A 48 -0.08 7.63 -3.60
N LEU A 49 -1.01 6.68 -3.59
CA LEU A 49 -2.41 7.01 -3.46
C LEU A 49 -2.73 7.21 -1.99
N HIS A 50 -3.50 8.24 -1.68
CA HIS A 50 -3.91 8.49 -0.31
C HIS A 50 -5.29 7.87 -0.08
N VAL A 51 -5.32 6.83 0.72
CA VAL A 51 -6.57 6.15 1.09
C VAL A 51 -6.56 5.94 2.59
N PRO A 52 -7.08 6.90 3.36
CA PRO A 52 -7.12 6.75 4.81
C PRO A 52 -7.79 5.44 5.22
N LEU A 53 -7.30 4.87 6.33
CA LEU A 53 -7.80 3.58 6.79
C LEU A 53 -9.32 3.52 6.87
N MET A 54 -9.96 4.60 7.32
CA MET A 54 -11.41 4.63 7.48
C MET A 54 -12.17 4.53 6.16
N THR A 55 -11.54 4.90 5.05
CA THR A 55 -12.20 4.86 3.74
C THR A 55 -11.72 3.70 2.88
N LEU A 56 -10.94 2.80 3.47
CA LEU A 56 -10.28 1.76 2.69
C LEU A 56 -11.28 0.86 1.95
N ARG A 57 -12.34 0.43 2.62
CA ARG A 57 -13.32 -0.42 1.96
C ARG A 57 -13.99 0.29 0.80
N MET A 58 -14.37 1.53 1.00
CA MET A 58 -15.05 2.30 -0.03
C MET A 58 -14.17 2.46 -1.27
N LYS A 59 -12.87 2.64 -1.07
CA LYS A 59 -11.96 2.96 -2.16
C LYS A 59 -11.30 1.74 -2.78
N CYS A 60 -11.28 0.61 -2.10
CA CYS A 60 -10.50 -0.55 -2.53
C CYS A 60 -11.33 -1.81 -2.79
N ASP A 61 -12.53 -1.91 -2.22
CA ASP A 61 -13.35 -3.10 -2.41
C ASP A 61 -13.75 -3.20 -3.88
N PRO A 62 -13.48 -4.36 -4.53
CA PRO A 62 -13.86 -4.52 -5.94
C PRO A 62 -15.34 -4.30 -6.22
N ALA A 63 -16.20 -4.53 -5.21
CA ALA A 63 -17.64 -4.35 -5.36
C ALA A 63 -18.09 -2.92 -5.11
N SER A 64 -17.20 -2.04 -4.66
CA SER A 64 -17.59 -0.68 -4.32
C SER A 64 -17.75 0.17 -5.58
N PRO A 65 -18.84 0.94 -5.69
CA PRO A 65 -19.00 1.85 -6.82
C PRO A 65 -18.01 3.02 -6.77
N GLU A 66 -17.36 3.24 -5.63
CA GLU A 66 -16.38 4.31 -5.47
C GLU A 66 -14.94 3.82 -5.49
N ARG A 67 -14.73 2.59 -5.95
CA ARG A 67 -13.38 2.04 -6.03
C ARG A 67 -12.50 2.92 -6.91
N LEU A 68 -11.28 3.16 -6.45
CA LEU A 68 -10.33 3.95 -7.21
C LEU A 68 -9.85 3.18 -8.45
N ALA A 69 -9.72 3.91 -9.55
CA ALA A 69 -9.17 3.34 -10.77
C ALA A 69 -7.72 2.92 -10.51
N GLY A 70 -7.31 1.81 -11.10
CA GLY A 70 -5.95 1.31 -10.93
C GLY A 70 -5.77 0.39 -9.74
N LEU A 71 -6.77 0.27 -8.87
CA LEU A 71 -6.73 -0.69 -7.78
C LEU A 71 -7.59 -1.89 -8.11
N GLY A 72 -7.13 -3.05 -7.72
CA GLY A 72 -7.87 -4.28 -7.91
C GLY A 72 -7.12 -5.46 -7.34
N PRO A 73 -7.83 -6.60 -7.14
CA PRO A 73 -7.24 -7.77 -6.50
C PRO A 73 -6.04 -8.36 -7.24
N ASP A 74 -5.93 -8.09 -8.54
CA ASP A 74 -4.84 -8.65 -9.35
C ASP A 74 -3.58 -7.80 -9.34
N ARG A 75 -3.62 -6.64 -8.71
CA ARG A 75 -2.49 -5.73 -8.70
C ARG A 75 -1.80 -5.75 -7.35
N PRO A 76 -0.47 -5.87 -7.33
CA PRO A 76 0.26 -5.81 -6.05
C PRO A 76 0.15 -4.43 -5.43
N VAL A 77 0.00 -4.40 -4.12
CA VAL A 77 -0.05 -3.14 -3.36
C VAL A 77 0.90 -3.19 -2.19
N ALA A 78 1.49 -2.05 -1.87
CA ALA A 78 2.28 -1.87 -0.67
C ALA A 78 1.71 -0.69 0.10
N LEU A 79 1.43 -0.90 1.38
CA LEU A 79 0.80 0.11 2.21
C LEU A 79 1.77 0.61 3.25
N TYR A 80 1.68 1.90 3.58
CA TYR A 80 2.45 2.45 4.68
C TYR A 80 1.59 3.40 5.52
N CYS A 81 2.03 3.62 6.75
CA CYS A 81 1.44 4.61 7.63
C CYS A 81 2.56 5.36 8.33
N ALA A 82 2.42 5.70 9.60
CA ALA A 82 3.51 6.34 10.34
C ALA A 82 4.53 5.30 10.81
N SER A 83 4.06 4.17 11.33
CA SER A 83 4.93 3.17 11.95
C SER A 83 4.71 1.74 11.47
N GLY A 84 3.68 1.50 10.68
CA GLY A 84 3.39 0.16 10.17
C GLY A 84 2.19 -0.52 10.83
N ALA A 85 1.65 0.02 11.90
CA ALA A 85 0.53 -0.62 12.59
C ALA A 85 -0.78 -0.50 11.83
N ARG A 86 -1.12 0.71 11.38
CA ARG A 86 -2.34 0.92 10.60
C ARG A 86 -2.25 0.25 9.24
N SER A 87 -1.07 0.27 8.63
CA SER A 87 -0.87 -0.38 7.34
C SER A 87 -0.97 -1.89 7.45
N GLN A 88 -0.60 -2.47 8.59
CA GLN A 88 -0.79 -3.90 8.80
C GLN A 88 -2.28 -4.24 8.85
N MET A 89 -3.05 -3.43 9.57
CA MET A 89 -4.50 -3.60 9.64
C MET A 89 -5.14 -3.41 8.27
N ALA A 90 -4.74 -2.36 7.56
CA ALA A 90 -5.25 -2.09 6.22
C ALA A 90 -4.95 -3.26 5.28
N GLY A 91 -3.74 -3.80 5.38
CA GLY A 91 -3.35 -4.93 4.55
C GLY A 91 -4.24 -6.15 4.78
N ARG A 92 -4.57 -6.43 6.03
CA ARG A 92 -5.47 -7.54 6.33
C ARG A 92 -6.85 -7.33 5.71
N MET A 93 -7.32 -6.09 5.73
CA MET A 93 -8.59 -5.78 5.09
C MET A 93 -8.54 -6.04 3.59
N LEU A 94 -7.46 -5.65 2.93
CA LEU A 94 -7.31 -5.89 1.50
C LEU A 94 -7.24 -7.38 1.19
N VAL A 95 -6.54 -8.16 1.99
CA VAL A 95 -6.51 -9.61 1.81
C VAL A 95 -7.92 -10.17 1.90
N GLU A 96 -8.72 -9.71 2.86
CA GLU A 96 -10.11 -10.14 2.99
C GLU A 96 -10.96 -9.75 1.77
N MET A 97 -10.60 -8.65 1.11
CA MET A 97 -11.29 -8.21 -0.10
C MET A 97 -10.84 -8.97 -1.36
N GLY A 98 -9.88 -9.88 -1.23
CA GLY A 98 -9.44 -10.69 -2.34
C GLY A 98 -8.12 -10.26 -2.99
N TYR A 99 -7.45 -9.26 -2.46
CA TYR A 99 -6.15 -8.84 -2.99
C TYR A 99 -5.13 -9.94 -2.77
N GLY A 100 -4.41 -10.32 -3.84
CA GLY A 100 -3.51 -11.46 -3.84
C GLY A 100 -2.09 -11.16 -3.38
N GLU A 101 -1.62 -9.92 -3.56
CA GLU A 101 -0.28 -9.52 -3.15
C GLU A 101 -0.36 -8.22 -2.37
N VAL A 102 -0.19 -8.32 -1.06
CA VAL A 102 -0.33 -7.18 -0.16
C VAL A 102 0.90 -7.11 0.74
N TYR A 103 1.54 -5.96 0.74
CA TYR A 103 2.77 -5.75 1.48
C TYR A 103 2.61 -4.59 2.45
N ASN A 104 3.24 -4.74 3.61
CA ASN A 104 3.35 -3.66 4.59
C ASN A 104 4.75 -3.06 4.44
N LEU A 105 4.81 -1.83 3.96
CA LEU A 105 6.05 -1.10 3.75
C LEU A 105 6.58 -0.52 5.06
N GLY A 106 5.73 -0.34 6.04
CA GLY A 106 6.11 0.25 7.31
C GLY A 106 5.66 1.69 7.42
N GLY A 107 6.60 2.60 7.58
CA GLY A 107 6.29 4.00 7.71
C GLY A 107 6.89 4.84 6.60
N LEU A 108 6.54 6.12 6.59
CA LEU A 108 7.09 7.06 5.61
C LEU A 108 8.61 7.12 5.69
N GLN A 109 9.17 6.99 6.90
CA GLN A 109 10.63 6.98 7.05
C GLN A 109 11.27 5.78 6.37
N ASP A 110 10.60 4.64 6.38
CA ASP A 110 11.11 3.46 5.68
C ASP A 110 11.17 3.70 4.18
N TRP A 111 10.13 4.31 3.63
CA TRP A 111 10.11 4.68 2.23
C TRP A 111 11.29 5.60 1.90
N HIS A 112 11.49 6.63 2.72
CA HIS A 112 12.57 7.59 2.51
C HIS A 112 13.93 6.92 2.63
N ALA A 113 14.11 6.08 3.66
CA ALA A 113 15.37 5.37 3.85
C ALA A 113 15.68 4.40 2.71
N GLY A 114 14.65 3.90 2.05
CA GLY A 114 14.80 3.04 0.88
C GLY A 114 15.10 3.78 -0.41
N GLY A 115 15.21 5.09 -0.36
CA GLY A 115 15.52 5.91 -1.53
C GLY A 115 14.32 6.57 -2.17
N GLY A 116 13.14 6.46 -1.57
CA GLY A 116 11.93 7.05 -2.12
C GLY A 116 11.85 8.54 -1.87
N ARG A 117 11.25 9.24 -2.79
CA ARG A 117 11.04 10.68 -2.65
C ARG A 117 9.86 10.97 -1.75
N VAL A 118 9.98 12.02 -0.97
CA VAL A 118 8.90 12.51 -0.11
C VAL A 118 8.48 13.87 -0.64
N GLN A 119 7.20 14.00 -0.96
CA GLN A 119 6.60 15.26 -1.40
C GLN A 119 6.03 16.00 -0.21
N ARG A 120 6.11 17.30 -0.26
CA ARG A 120 5.51 18.15 0.76
C ARG A 120 4.50 19.09 0.15
#